data_f425cc656b65b0e7073a729750f1af6b
#
_entry.id   f425cc656b65b0e7073a729750f1af6b
#
_cell.length_a   1.000
_cell.length_b   1.000
_cell.length_c   1.000
_cell.angle_alpha   90.00
_cell.angle_beta   90.00
_cell.angle_gamma   90.00
#
_symmetry.space_group_name_H-M   'P 1'
#
loop_
_entity.id
_entity.type
_entity.pdbx_description
1 polymer ?
#
loop_
_entity_poly.entity_id
_entity_poly.type
_entity_poly.pdbx_seq_one_letter_code
_entity_poly.pdbx_strand_id
1 'polypeptide(L)'
;MNQDGLTQKEAEKRLKQYGENKLAEGKRLVWPGILIKQFKSPLIYVLAAAGGVTWFWQDLTDTIVIAMAVGLNTCLGFWQEYKAEKGLEALNKVLTPKAKVVRDGEQEVIDARQVVPGDVVILEVGEKAAADGKIISADSLSLNEAILTGESRAVNKKTGDEVFMGTIIESGVGRMKVEQTGQKTKVGQIAESLKETKEAETPLQKQLRGLAGKLTW
;
A
#
# COMPACT_ATOMS: atom_id res chain seq x y z
N MET A 1 12.89 -27.55 -18.01
CA MET A 1 12.22 -26.37 -17.47
C MET A 1 12.91 -25.15 -18.06
N ASN A 2 12.15 -24.29 -18.76
CA ASN A 2 12.73 -23.12 -19.44
C ASN A 2 13.41 -22.21 -18.43
N GLN A 3 14.72 -22.15 -18.40
CA GLN A 3 15.50 -21.25 -17.57
C GLN A 3 15.59 -19.83 -18.16
N ASP A 4 15.07 -19.67 -19.39
CA ASP A 4 15.17 -18.44 -20.18
C ASP A 4 14.13 -17.39 -19.79
N GLY A 5 13.27 -17.70 -18.81
CA GLY A 5 12.22 -16.78 -18.35
C GLY A 5 11.06 -16.61 -19.33
N LEU A 6 10.26 -15.59 -19.11
CA LEU A 6 9.16 -15.17 -20.01
C LEU A 6 9.72 -14.28 -21.11
N THR A 7 9.02 -14.21 -22.25
CA THR A 7 9.27 -13.12 -23.19
C THR A 7 8.68 -11.82 -22.69
N GLN A 8 9.25 -10.68 -23.09
CA GLN A 8 8.75 -9.36 -22.71
C GLN A 8 7.26 -9.18 -23.08
N LYS A 9 6.84 -9.64 -24.25
CA LYS A 9 5.44 -9.60 -24.70
C LYS A 9 4.51 -10.41 -23.80
N GLU A 10 4.96 -11.59 -23.36
CA GLU A 10 4.16 -12.43 -22.48
C GLU A 10 4.07 -11.83 -21.07
N ALA A 11 5.16 -11.22 -20.58
CA ALA A 11 5.17 -10.51 -19.30
C ALA A 11 4.19 -9.31 -19.29
N GLU A 12 4.19 -8.50 -20.37
CA GLU A 12 3.23 -7.40 -20.53
C GLU A 12 1.76 -7.87 -20.58
N LYS A 13 1.51 -8.98 -21.29
CA LYS A 13 0.17 -9.59 -21.34
C LYS A 13 -0.27 -10.06 -19.96
N ARG A 14 0.63 -10.72 -19.22
CA ARG A 14 0.35 -11.18 -17.85
C ARG A 14 0.17 -10.00 -16.89
N LEU A 15 0.93 -8.93 -17.04
CA LEU A 15 0.77 -7.73 -16.23
C LEU A 15 -0.63 -7.11 -16.42
N LYS A 16 -1.17 -7.10 -17.65
CA LYS A 16 -2.55 -6.66 -17.92
C LYS A 16 -3.60 -7.63 -17.33
N GLN A 17 -3.31 -8.92 -17.32
CA GLN A 17 -4.22 -9.95 -16.84
C GLN A 17 -4.26 -10.06 -15.31
N TYR A 18 -3.11 -10.05 -14.64
CA TYR A 18 -2.97 -10.26 -13.20
C TYR A 18 -2.89 -8.94 -12.41
N GLY A 19 -2.62 -7.82 -13.08
CA GLY A 19 -2.38 -6.53 -12.46
C GLY A 19 -0.98 -6.40 -11.88
N GLU A 20 -0.71 -5.23 -11.28
CA GLU A 20 0.57 -4.94 -10.65
C GLU A 20 0.79 -5.79 -9.38
N ASN A 21 2.03 -6.23 -9.18
CA ASN A 21 2.47 -6.90 -7.97
C ASN A 21 2.61 -5.90 -6.82
N LYS A 22 1.49 -5.54 -6.21
CA LYS A 22 1.43 -4.63 -5.06
C LYS A 22 0.45 -5.15 -4.01
N LEU A 23 0.80 -4.96 -2.76
CA LEU A 23 -0.13 -5.15 -1.66
C LEU A 23 -1.21 -4.07 -1.72
N ALA A 24 -2.40 -4.37 -1.18
CA ALA A 24 -3.47 -3.38 -1.12
C ALA A 24 -3.02 -2.16 -0.30
N GLU A 25 -2.61 -1.11 -0.99
CA GLU A 25 -2.38 0.18 -0.37
C GLU A 25 -3.73 0.73 0.15
N GLY A 26 -3.70 1.40 1.32
CA GLY A 26 -4.85 2.19 1.76
C GLY A 26 -5.27 3.16 0.65
N LYS A 27 -6.57 3.47 0.55
CA LYS A 27 -7.09 4.38 -0.46
C LYS A 27 -6.27 5.68 -0.44
N ARG A 28 -5.49 5.94 -1.48
CA ARG A 28 -4.83 7.24 -1.67
C ARG A 28 -5.92 8.29 -1.74
N LEU A 29 -5.75 9.34 -0.96
CA LEU A 29 -6.65 10.49 -1.03
C LEU A 29 -6.41 11.20 -2.36
N VAL A 30 -7.31 11.01 -3.32
CA VAL A 30 -7.34 11.81 -4.55
C VAL A 30 -7.81 13.21 -4.21
N TRP A 31 -7.39 14.22 -4.97
CA TRP A 31 -7.71 15.64 -4.70
C TRP A 31 -9.18 15.93 -4.29
N PRO A 32 -10.22 15.27 -4.84
CA PRO A 32 -11.60 15.49 -4.37
C PRO A 32 -11.82 14.98 -2.95
N GLY A 33 -11.15 13.86 -2.58
CA GLY A 33 -11.20 13.33 -1.23
C GLY A 33 -10.57 14.25 -0.19
N ILE A 34 -9.46 14.91 -0.55
CA ILE A 34 -8.80 15.91 0.29
C ILE A 34 -9.76 17.10 0.51
N LEU A 35 -10.41 17.57 -0.54
CA LEU A 35 -11.35 18.68 -0.44
C LEU A 35 -12.55 18.34 0.47
N ILE A 36 -13.17 17.17 0.27
CA ILE A 36 -14.30 16.72 1.10
C ILE A 36 -13.89 16.58 2.56
N LYS A 37 -12.65 16.12 2.82
CA LYS A 37 -12.12 15.98 4.18
C LYS A 37 -12.05 17.32 4.91
N GLN A 38 -11.76 18.44 4.21
CA GLN A 38 -11.75 19.78 4.80
C GLN A 38 -13.12 20.15 5.39
N PHE A 39 -14.22 19.81 4.71
CA PHE A 39 -15.57 20.09 5.19
C PHE A 39 -15.99 19.25 6.41
N LYS A 40 -15.23 18.22 6.79
CA LYS A 40 -15.46 17.43 8.02
C LYS A 40 -14.73 18.00 9.25
N SER A 41 -14.05 19.13 9.11
CA SER A 41 -13.39 19.80 10.24
C SER A 41 -14.41 20.38 11.23
N PRO A 42 -14.26 20.15 12.54
CA PRO A 42 -15.13 20.76 13.55
C PRO A 42 -15.20 22.28 13.49
N LEU A 43 -14.08 22.92 13.11
CA LEU A 43 -14.02 24.36 12.93
C LEU A 43 -14.97 24.86 11.85
N ILE A 44 -15.07 24.15 10.72
CA ILE A 44 -15.98 24.51 9.64
C ILE A 44 -17.45 24.40 10.09
N TYR A 45 -17.80 23.40 10.89
CA TYR A 45 -19.15 23.29 11.42
C TYR A 45 -19.51 24.46 12.34
N VAL A 46 -18.58 24.88 13.21
CA VAL A 46 -18.80 26.06 14.09
C VAL A 46 -18.94 27.33 13.25
N LEU A 47 -18.07 27.56 12.28
CA LEU A 47 -18.12 28.73 11.39
C LEU A 47 -19.40 28.71 10.51
N ALA A 48 -19.79 27.55 10.01
CA ALA A 48 -21.02 27.40 9.23
C ALA A 48 -22.27 27.70 10.07
N ALA A 49 -22.31 27.26 11.33
CA ALA A 49 -23.39 27.59 12.26
C ALA A 49 -23.43 29.10 12.55
N ALA A 50 -22.28 29.72 12.84
CA ALA A 50 -22.19 31.17 13.04
C ALA A 50 -22.64 31.95 11.80
N GLY A 51 -22.18 31.56 10.61
CA GLY A 51 -22.60 32.16 9.35
C GLY A 51 -24.09 32.00 9.05
N GLY A 52 -24.69 30.88 9.45
CA GLY A 52 -26.14 30.66 9.37
C GLY A 52 -26.94 31.60 10.29
N VAL A 53 -26.44 31.86 11.49
CA VAL A 53 -27.04 32.80 12.43
C VAL A 53 -26.97 34.23 11.92
N THR A 54 -25.82 34.71 11.45
CA THR A 54 -25.65 36.07 10.89
C THR A 54 -26.50 36.27 9.65
N TRP A 55 -26.59 35.23 8.77
CA TRP A 55 -27.51 35.25 7.63
C TRP A 55 -28.97 35.43 8.03
N PHE A 56 -29.40 34.71 9.07
CA PHE A 56 -30.79 34.81 9.57
C PHE A 56 -31.13 36.21 10.13
N TRP A 57 -30.16 36.86 10.78
CA TRP A 57 -30.32 38.24 11.27
C TRP A 57 -30.06 39.30 10.20
N GLN A 58 -29.90 38.92 8.93
CA GLN A 58 -29.68 39.81 7.79
C GLN A 58 -28.39 40.64 7.89
N ASP A 59 -27.41 40.21 8.68
CA ASP A 59 -26.11 40.85 8.73
C ASP A 59 -25.21 40.28 7.63
N LEU A 60 -25.30 40.90 6.44
CA LEU A 60 -24.56 40.52 5.25
C LEU A 60 -23.06 40.70 5.41
N THR A 61 -22.64 41.72 6.20
CA THR A 61 -21.22 42.03 6.38
C THR A 61 -20.52 40.89 7.12
N ASP A 62 -21.08 40.49 8.27
CA ASP A 62 -20.51 39.40 9.07
C ASP A 62 -20.61 38.06 8.35
N THR A 63 -21.69 37.82 7.63
CA THR A 63 -21.85 36.61 6.81
C THR A 63 -20.75 36.51 5.74
N ILE A 64 -20.42 37.60 5.03
CA ILE A 64 -19.35 37.62 4.02
C ILE A 64 -17.99 37.41 4.68
N VAL A 65 -17.71 38.02 5.81
CA VAL A 65 -16.45 37.83 6.55
C VAL A 65 -16.26 36.37 6.97
N ILE A 66 -17.32 35.74 7.51
CA ILE A 66 -17.29 34.32 7.90
C ILE A 66 -17.09 33.44 6.67
N ALA A 67 -17.79 33.72 5.55
CA ALA A 67 -17.64 32.96 4.31
C ALA A 67 -16.21 33.06 3.75
N MET A 68 -15.59 34.26 3.79
CA MET A 68 -14.18 34.44 3.41
C MET A 68 -13.25 33.67 4.34
N ALA A 69 -13.49 33.68 5.64
CA ALA A 69 -12.67 32.93 6.59
C ALA A 69 -12.73 31.42 6.34
N VAL A 70 -13.95 30.87 6.08
CA VAL A 70 -14.14 29.46 5.69
C VAL A 70 -13.42 29.15 4.36
N GLY A 71 -13.53 30.02 3.37
CA GLY A 71 -12.86 29.88 2.08
C GLY A 71 -11.33 29.84 2.23
N LEU A 72 -10.76 30.80 2.94
CA LEU A 72 -9.31 30.87 3.21
C LEU A 72 -8.82 29.63 3.97
N ASN A 73 -9.53 29.25 5.03
CA ASN A 73 -9.18 28.06 5.81
C ASN A 73 -9.22 26.79 4.95
N THR A 74 -10.24 26.63 4.12
CA THR A 74 -10.39 25.49 3.21
C THR A 74 -9.28 25.46 2.16
N CYS A 75 -8.94 26.61 1.56
CA CYS A 75 -7.85 26.72 0.59
C CYS A 75 -6.49 26.38 1.22
N LEU A 76 -6.20 26.94 2.39
CA LEU A 76 -4.94 26.68 3.10
C LEU A 76 -4.84 25.20 3.51
N GLY A 77 -5.89 24.64 4.10
CA GLY A 77 -5.94 23.24 4.50
C GLY A 77 -5.78 22.29 3.31
N PHE A 78 -6.46 22.57 2.20
CA PHE A 78 -6.31 21.83 0.95
C PHE A 78 -4.86 21.88 0.44
N TRP A 79 -4.25 23.06 0.39
CA TRP A 79 -2.87 23.24 -0.07
C TRP A 79 -1.89 22.44 0.79
N GLN A 80 -2.00 22.55 2.11
CA GLN A 80 -1.13 21.85 3.05
C GLN A 80 -1.24 20.33 2.91
N GLU A 81 -2.46 19.78 2.90
CA GLU A 81 -2.71 18.34 2.75
C GLU A 81 -2.22 17.83 1.38
N TYR A 82 -2.51 18.57 0.30
CA TYR A 82 -2.06 18.23 -1.05
C TYR A 82 -0.54 18.20 -1.19
N LYS A 83 0.15 19.18 -0.57
CA LYS A 83 1.62 19.21 -0.56
C LYS A 83 2.21 18.06 0.25
N ALA A 84 1.60 17.72 1.39
CA ALA A 84 2.00 16.59 2.22
C ALA A 84 1.84 15.26 1.46
N GLU A 85 0.70 15.05 0.81
CA GLU A 85 0.43 13.83 0.02
C GLU A 85 1.40 13.66 -1.15
N LYS A 86 1.70 14.76 -1.89
CA LYS A 86 2.73 14.75 -2.93
C LYS A 86 4.13 14.42 -2.40
N GLY A 87 4.47 14.94 -1.22
CA GLY A 87 5.76 14.61 -0.57
C GLY A 87 5.86 13.12 -0.26
N LEU A 88 4.81 12.53 0.28
CA LEU A 88 4.73 11.08 0.55
C LEU A 88 4.79 10.26 -0.75
N GLU A 89 4.12 10.69 -1.81
CA GLU A 89 4.19 10.01 -3.11
C GLU A 89 5.61 10.01 -3.69
N ALA A 90 6.30 11.15 -3.60
CA ALA A 90 7.69 11.26 -4.07
C ALA A 90 8.62 10.32 -3.28
N LEU A 91 8.46 10.25 -1.96
CA LEU A 91 9.22 9.34 -1.10
C LEU A 91 8.94 7.86 -1.47
N ASN A 92 7.69 7.51 -1.66
CA ASN A 92 7.30 6.14 -2.05
C ASN A 92 7.89 5.72 -3.40
N LYS A 93 8.04 6.65 -4.36
CA LYS A 93 8.71 6.35 -5.65
C LYS A 93 10.19 6.03 -5.48
N VAL A 94 10.89 6.72 -4.59
CA VAL A 94 12.31 6.45 -4.30
C VAL A 94 12.51 5.11 -3.61
N LEU A 95 11.55 4.71 -2.79
CA LEU A 95 11.59 3.46 -2.02
C LEU A 95 10.99 2.26 -2.76
N THR A 96 10.63 2.40 -4.03
CA THR A 96 10.07 1.29 -4.81
C THR A 96 11.10 0.17 -4.94
N PRO A 97 10.83 -1.04 -4.43
CA PRO A 97 11.74 -2.15 -4.53
C PRO A 97 11.93 -2.56 -6.00
N LYS A 98 13.16 -2.95 -6.33
CA LYS A 98 13.51 -3.49 -7.64
C LYS A 98 13.60 -5.00 -7.56
N ALA A 99 13.44 -5.67 -8.70
CA ALA A 99 13.63 -7.11 -8.83
C ALA A 99 14.49 -7.38 -10.07
N LYS A 100 15.43 -8.32 -9.94
CA LYS A 100 16.19 -8.84 -11.07
C LYS A 100 15.44 -10.03 -11.65
N VAL A 101 15.09 -9.95 -12.90
CA VAL A 101 14.35 -11.01 -13.60
C VAL A 101 15.11 -11.48 -14.82
N VAL A 102 14.80 -12.68 -15.29
CA VAL A 102 15.27 -13.19 -16.57
C VAL A 102 14.10 -13.14 -17.54
N ARG A 103 14.23 -12.37 -18.63
CA ARG A 103 13.26 -12.30 -19.72
C ARG A 103 13.99 -12.38 -21.07
N ASP A 104 13.39 -13.05 -22.03
CA ASP A 104 14.02 -13.30 -23.34
C ASP A 104 15.46 -13.88 -23.25
N GLY A 105 15.76 -14.59 -22.13
CA GLY A 105 17.10 -15.15 -21.87
C GLY A 105 18.10 -14.16 -21.26
N GLU A 106 17.74 -12.88 -21.11
CA GLU A 106 18.60 -11.84 -20.55
C GLU A 106 18.17 -11.44 -19.14
N GLN A 107 19.14 -10.99 -18.32
CA GLN A 107 18.87 -10.47 -16.99
C GLN A 107 18.56 -8.98 -17.08
N GLU A 108 17.45 -8.58 -16.52
CA GLU A 108 17.06 -7.17 -16.42
C GLU A 108 16.62 -6.80 -15.00
N VAL A 109 16.79 -5.52 -14.65
CA VAL A 109 16.31 -4.97 -13.36
C VAL A 109 15.04 -4.17 -13.61
N ILE A 110 13.93 -4.65 -13.08
CA ILE A 110 12.62 -4.04 -13.23
C ILE A 110 12.08 -3.51 -11.89
N ASP A 111 11.03 -2.70 -11.94
CA ASP A 111 10.21 -2.39 -10.77
C ASP A 111 9.54 -3.68 -10.27
N ALA A 112 9.67 -4.00 -8.98
CA ALA A 112 9.05 -5.18 -8.40
C ALA A 112 7.52 -5.25 -8.63
N ARG A 113 6.87 -4.11 -8.89
CA ARG A 113 5.45 -4.05 -9.26
C ARG A 113 5.15 -4.68 -10.62
N GLN A 114 6.14 -4.78 -11.49
CA GLN A 114 6.03 -5.36 -12.83
C GLN A 114 6.30 -6.85 -12.87
N VAL A 115 6.65 -7.46 -11.73
CA VAL A 115 6.82 -8.90 -11.61
C VAL A 115 5.48 -9.59 -11.76
N VAL A 116 5.43 -10.62 -12.62
CA VAL A 116 4.20 -11.36 -12.93
C VAL A 116 4.37 -12.86 -12.67
N PRO A 117 3.26 -13.59 -12.45
CA PRO A 117 3.32 -15.05 -12.34
C PRO A 117 3.99 -15.67 -13.58
N GLY A 118 4.97 -16.52 -13.35
CA GLY A 118 5.78 -17.18 -14.38
C GLY A 118 7.13 -16.51 -14.66
N ASP A 119 7.39 -15.30 -14.16
CA ASP A 119 8.71 -14.69 -14.21
C ASP A 119 9.74 -15.56 -13.47
N VAL A 120 10.99 -15.50 -13.94
CA VAL A 120 12.14 -16.06 -13.24
C VAL A 120 12.86 -14.89 -12.54
N VAL A 121 12.82 -14.87 -11.21
CA VAL A 121 13.47 -13.86 -10.37
C VAL A 121 14.79 -14.41 -9.86
N ILE A 122 15.84 -13.59 -9.92
CA ILE A 122 17.16 -13.88 -9.34
C ILE A 122 17.12 -13.42 -7.88
N LEU A 123 17.62 -14.29 -7.00
CA LEU A 123 17.71 -14.05 -5.56
C LEU A 123 19.16 -13.82 -5.19
N GLU A 124 19.52 -12.63 -4.73
CA GLU A 124 20.86 -12.25 -4.32
C GLU A 124 20.88 -11.75 -2.88
N VAL A 125 22.03 -11.89 -2.24
CA VAL A 125 22.22 -11.49 -0.82
C VAL A 125 21.85 -10.03 -0.59
N GLY A 126 21.07 -9.76 0.46
CA GLY A 126 20.61 -8.44 0.85
C GLY A 126 19.34 -7.98 0.12
N GLU A 127 18.89 -8.70 -0.90
CA GLU A 127 17.64 -8.41 -1.60
C GLU A 127 16.43 -9.04 -0.87
N LYS A 128 15.25 -8.53 -1.18
CA LYS A 128 13.97 -9.09 -0.73
C LYS A 128 13.28 -9.81 -1.87
N ALA A 129 12.73 -10.98 -1.59
CA ALA A 129 11.90 -11.67 -2.56
C ALA A 129 10.69 -10.82 -2.95
N ALA A 130 10.54 -10.56 -4.26
CA ALA A 130 9.51 -9.64 -4.78
C ALA A 130 8.11 -10.27 -4.79
N ALA A 131 7.99 -11.59 -4.78
CA ALA A 131 6.74 -12.33 -4.92
C ALA A 131 6.87 -13.72 -4.28
N ASP A 132 5.77 -14.48 -4.22
CA ASP A 132 5.82 -15.88 -3.82
C ASP A 132 6.15 -16.76 -5.05
N GLY A 133 6.94 -17.80 -4.82
CA GLY A 133 7.33 -18.70 -5.90
C GLY A 133 8.09 -19.93 -5.41
N LYS A 134 8.58 -20.72 -6.37
CA LYS A 134 9.38 -21.91 -6.12
C LYS A 134 10.79 -21.76 -6.65
N ILE A 135 11.73 -22.23 -5.89
CA ILE A 135 13.16 -22.25 -6.27
C ILE A 135 13.38 -23.23 -7.40
N ILE A 136 13.95 -22.75 -8.50
CA ILE A 136 14.35 -23.57 -9.66
C ILE A 136 15.84 -23.89 -9.67
N SER A 137 16.66 -23.05 -9.00
CA SER A 137 18.07 -23.34 -8.73
C SER A 137 18.51 -22.60 -7.46
N ALA A 138 19.36 -23.22 -6.66
CA ALA A 138 19.91 -22.64 -5.45
C ALA A 138 21.37 -23.09 -5.29
N ASP A 139 22.22 -22.15 -4.88
CA ASP A 139 23.59 -22.42 -4.46
C ASP A 139 23.80 -21.79 -3.08
N SER A 140 23.89 -22.64 -2.07
CA SER A 140 24.09 -22.26 -0.66
C SER A 140 23.07 -21.20 -0.17
N LEU A 141 21.85 -21.24 -0.72
CA LEU A 141 20.81 -20.22 -0.49
C LEU A 141 20.21 -20.36 0.91
N SER A 142 20.22 -19.27 1.67
CA SER A 142 19.45 -19.16 2.90
C SER A 142 18.62 -17.89 2.94
N LEU A 143 17.41 -18.01 3.51
CA LEU A 143 16.41 -16.94 3.58
C LEU A 143 16.02 -16.69 5.02
N ASN A 144 15.80 -15.43 5.36
CA ASN A 144 15.17 -15.01 6.59
C ASN A 144 13.67 -14.81 6.38
N GLU A 145 12.88 -15.66 7.01
CA GLU A 145 11.41 -15.68 6.86
C GLU A 145 10.70 -14.97 8.04
N ALA A 146 11.39 -14.11 8.78
CA ALA A 146 10.85 -13.40 9.95
C ALA A 146 9.55 -12.62 9.65
N ILE A 147 9.37 -12.16 8.41
CA ILE A 147 8.14 -11.46 8.00
C ILE A 147 6.87 -12.32 8.14
N LEU A 148 7.02 -13.65 8.07
CA LEU A 148 5.91 -14.61 8.16
C LEU A 148 5.87 -15.31 9.51
N THR A 149 7.03 -15.74 10.01
CA THR A 149 7.12 -16.57 11.21
C THR A 149 7.34 -15.77 12.48
N GLY A 150 7.85 -14.54 12.36
CA GLY A 150 8.34 -13.73 13.48
C GLY A 150 9.72 -14.14 14.01
N GLU A 151 10.31 -15.22 13.47
CA GLU A 151 11.61 -15.74 13.89
C GLU A 151 12.70 -15.28 12.91
N SER A 152 13.71 -14.56 13.39
CA SER A 152 14.85 -14.08 12.59
C SER A 152 15.91 -15.18 12.34
N ARG A 153 15.48 -16.40 12.10
CA ARG A 153 16.38 -17.51 11.84
C ARG A 153 16.52 -17.77 10.34
N ALA A 154 17.78 -17.89 9.88
CA ALA A 154 18.05 -18.26 8.50
C ALA A 154 17.57 -19.70 8.22
N VAL A 155 16.84 -19.89 7.14
CA VAL A 155 16.35 -21.18 6.66
C VAL A 155 17.06 -21.52 5.36
N ASN A 156 17.78 -22.65 5.35
CA ASN A 156 18.41 -23.12 4.13
C ASN A 156 17.37 -23.62 3.14
N LYS A 157 17.48 -23.20 1.90
CA LYS A 157 16.54 -23.49 0.83
C LYS A 157 17.21 -24.27 -0.30
N LYS A 158 16.44 -25.19 -0.89
CA LYS A 158 16.87 -26.05 -2.01
C LYS A 158 15.91 -25.88 -3.19
N THR A 159 16.32 -26.39 -4.33
CA THR A 159 15.45 -26.47 -5.51
C THR A 159 14.16 -27.19 -5.18
N GLY A 160 13.03 -26.57 -5.53
CA GLY A 160 11.67 -27.05 -5.22
C GLY A 160 11.05 -26.44 -3.98
N ASP A 161 11.83 -25.81 -3.09
CA ASP A 161 11.30 -25.14 -1.89
C ASP A 161 10.56 -23.84 -2.25
N GLU A 162 9.63 -23.47 -1.39
CA GLU A 162 8.88 -22.21 -1.52
C GLU A 162 9.67 -21.02 -0.99
N VAL A 163 9.50 -19.89 -1.66
CA VAL A 163 9.97 -18.56 -1.24
C VAL A 163 8.76 -17.64 -1.16
N PHE A 164 8.73 -16.82 -0.13
CA PHE A 164 7.61 -15.92 0.11
C PHE A 164 8.01 -14.45 -0.04
N MET A 165 7.10 -13.64 -0.53
CA MET A 165 7.27 -12.20 -0.70
C MET A 165 7.75 -11.54 0.61
N GLY A 166 8.78 -10.70 0.49
CA GLY A 166 9.33 -9.94 1.60
C GLY A 166 10.38 -10.69 2.44
N THR A 167 10.64 -11.98 2.19
CA THR A 167 11.76 -12.69 2.82
C THR A 167 13.08 -12.11 2.34
N ILE A 168 14.07 -12.07 3.22
CA ILE A 168 15.40 -11.49 2.95
C ILE A 168 16.38 -12.61 2.62
N ILE A 169 17.16 -12.45 1.55
CA ILE A 169 18.22 -13.39 1.18
C ILE A 169 19.42 -13.09 2.07
N GLU A 170 19.81 -14.02 2.96
CA GLU A 170 20.95 -13.87 3.89
C GLU A 170 22.26 -14.38 3.32
N SER A 171 22.21 -15.47 2.56
CA SER A 171 23.41 -16.03 1.92
C SER A 171 23.07 -16.78 0.65
N GLY A 172 24.10 -16.99 -0.17
CA GLY A 172 23.98 -17.74 -1.42
C GLY A 172 23.31 -16.97 -2.56
N VAL A 173 23.00 -17.68 -3.61
CA VAL A 173 22.33 -17.18 -4.80
C VAL A 173 21.33 -18.22 -5.29
N GLY A 174 20.21 -17.75 -5.86
CA GLY A 174 19.21 -18.66 -6.40
C GLY A 174 18.38 -18.02 -7.51
N ARG A 175 17.57 -18.85 -8.15
CA ARG A 175 16.52 -18.42 -9.07
C ARG A 175 15.21 -19.00 -8.61
N MET A 176 14.17 -18.21 -8.60
CA MET A 176 12.82 -18.69 -8.32
C MET A 176 11.89 -18.39 -9.49
N LYS A 177 10.94 -19.29 -9.73
CA LYS A 177 9.81 -19.06 -10.62
C LYS A 177 8.65 -18.51 -9.82
N VAL A 178 8.16 -17.34 -10.19
CA VAL A 178 7.05 -16.68 -9.54
C VAL A 178 5.75 -17.46 -9.77
N GLU A 179 5.02 -17.76 -8.72
CA GLU A 179 3.70 -18.38 -8.74
C GLU A 179 2.57 -17.40 -8.40
N GLN A 180 2.77 -16.55 -7.39
CA GLN A 180 1.75 -15.61 -6.92
C GLN A 180 2.34 -14.21 -6.68
N THR A 181 1.53 -13.19 -6.95
CA THR A 181 1.91 -11.77 -6.83
C THR A 181 0.85 -10.97 -6.07
N GLY A 182 1.26 -9.86 -5.48
CA GLY A 182 0.39 -8.88 -4.81
C GLY A 182 -0.47 -9.47 -3.70
N GLN A 183 -1.76 -9.25 -3.77
CA GLN A 183 -2.71 -9.71 -2.75
C GLN A 183 -2.82 -11.23 -2.63
N LYS A 184 -2.43 -11.98 -3.67
CA LYS A 184 -2.47 -13.45 -3.65
C LYS A 184 -1.29 -14.07 -2.93
N THR A 185 -0.25 -13.31 -2.63
CA THR A 185 0.89 -13.79 -1.83
C THR A 185 0.47 -14.05 -0.38
N LYS A 186 1.25 -14.86 0.34
CA LYS A 186 1.01 -15.12 1.78
C LYS A 186 0.92 -13.82 2.59
N VAL A 187 1.87 -12.90 2.35
CA VAL A 187 1.88 -11.58 3.00
C VAL A 187 0.65 -10.76 2.61
N GLY A 188 0.24 -10.82 1.35
CA GLY A 188 -0.97 -10.15 0.86
C GLY A 188 -2.23 -10.62 1.55
N GLN A 189 -2.40 -11.93 1.72
CA GLN A 189 -3.54 -12.53 2.41
C GLN A 189 -3.59 -12.15 3.90
N ILE A 190 -2.42 -12.15 4.57
CA ILE A 190 -2.31 -11.68 5.97
C ILE A 190 -2.71 -10.20 6.07
N ALA A 191 -2.21 -9.36 5.16
CA ALA A 191 -2.53 -7.93 5.16
C ALA A 191 -4.03 -7.66 4.94
N GLU A 192 -4.70 -8.46 4.11
CA GLU A 192 -6.14 -8.35 3.87
C GLU A 192 -6.96 -8.77 5.10
N SER A 193 -6.62 -9.90 5.72
CA SER A 193 -7.27 -10.37 6.96
C SER A 193 -7.14 -9.35 8.11
N LEU A 194 -6.00 -8.65 8.21
CA LEU A 194 -5.81 -7.60 9.21
C LEU A 194 -6.64 -6.34 8.92
N LYS A 195 -6.94 -6.04 7.65
CA LYS A 195 -7.84 -4.93 7.30
C LYS A 195 -9.28 -5.19 7.72
N GLU A 196 -9.79 -6.38 7.45
CA GLU A 196 -11.13 -6.79 7.86
C GLU A 196 -11.32 -6.70 9.38
N THR A 197 -10.26 -7.05 10.14
CA THR A 197 -10.30 -6.98 11.61
C THR A 197 -10.28 -5.53 12.15
N LYS A 198 -9.66 -4.58 11.43
CA LYS A 198 -9.62 -3.16 11.85
C LYS A 198 -10.95 -2.42 11.69
N GLU A 199 -11.85 -2.89 10.86
CA GLU A 199 -13.18 -2.30 10.70
C GLU A 199 -14.16 -2.72 11.81
N ALA A 200 -13.82 -3.72 12.61
CA ALA A 200 -14.62 -4.10 13.77
C ALA A 200 -14.46 -3.06 14.89
N GLU A 201 -15.58 -2.37 15.20
CA GLU A 201 -15.61 -1.42 16.33
C GLU A 201 -15.18 -2.10 17.63
N THR A 202 -14.27 -1.45 18.35
CA THR A 202 -13.84 -1.96 19.66
C THR A 202 -15.03 -2.00 20.63
N PRO A 203 -15.04 -2.91 21.62
CA PRO A 203 -16.10 -2.96 22.64
C PRO A 203 -16.30 -1.62 23.35
N LEU A 204 -15.23 -0.87 23.58
CA LEU A 204 -15.25 0.47 24.18
C LEU A 204 -15.94 1.49 23.26
N GLN A 205 -15.68 1.47 21.96
CA GLN A 205 -16.35 2.37 21.00
C GLN A 205 -17.86 2.09 20.94
N LYS A 206 -18.27 0.81 20.99
CA LYS A 206 -19.70 0.44 21.07
C LYS A 206 -20.34 0.95 22.36
N GLN A 207 -19.66 0.84 23.50
CA GLN A 207 -20.17 1.36 24.79
C GLN A 207 -20.27 2.88 24.80
N LEU A 208 -19.25 3.59 24.28
CA LEU A 208 -19.26 5.05 24.17
C LEU A 208 -20.37 5.55 23.24
N ARG A 209 -20.61 4.87 22.13
CA ARG A 209 -21.74 5.18 21.22
C ARG A 209 -23.09 4.96 21.92
N GLY A 210 -23.22 3.89 22.71
CA GLY A 210 -24.41 3.61 23.51
C GLY A 210 -24.68 4.67 24.60
N LEU A 211 -23.62 5.18 25.23
CA LEU A 211 -23.70 6.27 26.21
C LEU A 211 -24.02 7.61 25.53
N ALA A 212 -23.40 7.93 24.41
CA ALA A 212 -23.73 9.13 23.65
C ALA A 212 -25.19 9.15 23.19
N GLY A 213 -25.74 8.01 22.75
CA GLY A 213 -27.17 7.90 22.42
C GLY A 213 -28.12 8.07 23.60
N LYS A 214 -27.71 7.74 24.83
CA LYS A 214 -28.50 7.93 26.05
C LYS A 214 -28.44 9.36 26.61
N LEU A 215 -27.38 10.11 26.26
CA LEU A 215 -27.23 11.52 26.69
C LEU A 215 -27.93 12.51 25.74
N THR A 216 -28.42 12.04 24.59
CA THR A 216 -29.10 12.89 23.59
C THR A 216 -30.63 12.85 23.72
N TRP A 217 -31.15 12.18 24.74
CA TRP A 217 -32.55 12.21 25.21
C TRP A 217 -32.57 12.80 26.62
#